data_cbba08627e6c53cecf9216c911df122c
#
_entry.id   cbba08627e6c53cecf9216c911df122c
#
_cell.length_a   1.000
_cell.length_b   1.000
_cell.length_c   1.000
_cell.angle_alpha   90.00
_cell.angle_beta   90.00
_cell.angle_gamma   90.00
#
_symmetry.space_group_name_H-M   'P 1'
#
loop_
_entity.id
_entity.type
_entity.pdbx_description
1 polymer ?
#
loop_
_entity_poly.entity_id
_entity_poly.type
_entity_poly.pdbx_seq_one_letter_code
_entity_poly.pdbx_strand_id
1 'polypeptide(L)'
;MNKSVSPGLDPAVLDGLIHLVKKTYHGQIVLITQNFRVVQVERKENFNPEDLLERNLGLLSESLKIQVLKDRVLGALKGLEFGQIVLVFKKGRLTQIERLQKERFSDLQGMSGDGI
;
A
#
# COMPACT_ATOMS: atom_id res chain seq x y z
N MET A 1 14.28 -12.13 17.66
CA MET A 1 14.06 -11.76 17.30
C MET A 1 13.73 -11.11 16.91
N ASN A 2 13.61 -10.81 16.50
CA ASN A 2 13.31 -10.05 16.10
C ASN A 2 13.09 -9.56 15.55
N LYS A 3 12.83 -9.46 15.24
CA LYS A 3 12.53 -9.06 14.65
C LYS A 3 12.35 -8.20 14.33
N SER A 4 12.36 -7.88 14.24
CA SER A 4 12.14 -6.99 14.02
C SER A 4 12.22 -6.31 13.06
N VAL A 5 12.18 -6.34 12.85
CA VAL A 5 12.14 -6.05 11.74
C VAL A 5 11.67 -4.85 11.20
N SER A 6 11.13 -4.73 10.12
CA SER A 6 10.71 -3.53 9.54
C SER A 6 9.59 -2.94 10.28
N PRO A 7 9.70 -1.71 10.66
CA PRO A 7 8.64 -1.04 11.34
C PRO A 7 7.44 -1.01 10.44
N GLY A 8 6.35 -1.40 10.95
CA GLY A 8 5.10 -1.23 10.27
C GLY A 8 4.72 -2.32 9.31
N LEU A 9 5.62 -3.17 8.95
CA LEU A 9 5.32 -4.18 7.96
C LEU A 9 5.93 -5.50 8.35
N ASP A 10 5.07 -6.40 8.79
CA ASP A 10 5.43 -7.72 9.19
C ASP A 10 5.90 -8.49 7.96
N PRO A 11 6.89 -9.35 8.07
CA PRO A 11 7.35 -10.10 6.91
C PRO A 11 6.26 -10.92 6.24
N ALA A 12 5.33 -11.46 7.00
CA ALA A 12 4.24 -12.21 6.40
C ALA A 12 3.33 -11.30 5.60
N VAL A 13 3.12 -10.08 6.10
CA VAL A 13 2.30 -9.11 5.40
C VAL A 13 3.02 -8.66 4.14
N LEU A 14 4.33 -8.50 4.22
CA LEU A 14 5.11 -8.10 3.07
C LEU A 14 5.02 -9.15 1.97
N ASP A 15 5.11 -10.43 2.34
CA ASP A 15 4.99 -11.49 1.35
C ASP A 15 3.62 -11.47 0.71
N GLY A 16 2.58 -11.25 1.50
CA GLY A 16 1.24 -11.16 0.97
C GLY A 16 1.08 -9.98 0.05
N LEU A 17 1.71 -8.88 0.39
CA LEU A 17 1.66 -7.69 -0.44
C LEU A 17 2.31 -7.96 -1.79
N ILE A 18 3.46 -8.59 -1.78
CA ILE A 18 4.13 -8.90 -3.03
C ILE A 18 3.25 -9.77 -3.90
N HIS A 19 2.55 -10.72 -3.28
CA HIS A 19 1.66 -11.59 -4.00
C HIS A 19 0.53 -10.78 -4.66
N LEU A 20 -0.03 -9.83 -3.95
CA LEU A 20 -1.08 -8.99 -4.51
C LEU A 20 -0.55 -8.10 -5.61
N VAL A 21 0.66 -7.60 -5.45
CA VAL A 21 1.27 -6.75 -6.46
C VAL A 21 1.40 -7.51 -7.77
N LYS A 22 1.82 -8.75 -7.68
CA LYS A 22 2.01 -9.54 -8.89
C LYS A 22 0.71 -9.82 -9.62
N LYS A 23 -0.41 -9.71 -8.93
CA LYS A 23 -1.70 -9.93 -9.55
C LYS A 23 -2.34 -8.67 -10.08
N THR A 24 -1.82 -7.52 -9.75
CA THR A 24 -2.48 -6.26 -10.08
C THR A 24 -1.95 -5.71 -11.39
N TYR A 25 -2.82 -5.60 -12.35
CA TYR A 25 -2.45 -5.09 -13.65
C TYR A 25 -2.79 -3.61 -13.78
N HIS A 26 -4.06 -3.26 -13.61
CA HIS A 26 -4.50 -1.86 -13.58
C HIS A 26 -5.27 -1.67 -12.31
N GLY A 27 -4.81 -0.82 -11.45
CA GLY A 27 -5.55 -0.60 -10.23
C GLY A 27 -4.68 -0.07 -9.15
N GLN A 28 -5.06 -0.35 -7.93
CA GLN A 28 -4.28 0.16 -6.82
C GLN A 28 -4.35 -0.77 -5.63
N ILE A 29 -3.34 -0.67 -4.81
CA ILE A 29 -3.27 -1.38 -3.55
C ILE A 29 -3.10 -0.33 -2.48
N VAL A 30 -3.93 -0.38 -1.45
CA VAL A 30 -3.91 0.59 -0.38
C VAL A 30 -3.49 -0.11 0.90
N LEU A 31 -2.47 0.44 1.55
CA LEU A 31 -2.01 -0.06 2.84
C LEU A 31 -2.47 0.94 3.89
N ILE A 32 -3.22 0.48 4.85
CA ILE A 32 -3.75 1.36 5.89
C ILE A 32 -2.98 1.12 7.16
N THR A 33 -2.49 2.20 7.77
CA THR A 33 -1.66 2.09 8.97
C THR A 33 -2.35 2.68 10.18
N GLN A 34 -2.06 2.06 11.32
CA GLN A 34 -2.44 2.57 12.61
C GLN A 34 -1.31 2.22 13.55
N ASN A 35 -0.91 3.15 14.37
CA ASN A 35 0.17 2.96 15.33
C ASN A 35 1.43 2.45 14.64
N PHE A 36 1.75 3.05 13.50
CA PHE A 36 2.93 2.72 12.72
C PHE A 36 2.94 1.30 12.13
N ARG A 37 1.77 0.66 12.08
CA ARG A 37 1.71 -0.70 11.55
C ARG A 37 0.64 -0.81 10.49
N VAL A 38 0.88 -1.61 9.48
CA VAL A 38 -0.12 -1.88 8.47
C VAL A 38 -1.16 -2.79 9.08
N VAL A 39 -2.39 -2.32 9.15
CA VAL A 39 -3.49 -3.08 9.74
C VAL A 39 -4.48 -3.56 8.72
N GLN A 40 -4.40 -3.04 7.50
CA GLN A 40 -5.35 -3.44 6.47
C GLN A 40 -4.73 -3.22 5.10
N VAL A 41 -5.02 -4.11 4.20
CA VAL A 41 -4.56 -3.98 2.82
C VAL A 41 -5.77 -4.17 1.93
N GLU A 42 -5.98 -3.25 1.00
CA GLU A 42 -7.09 -3.33 0.06
C GLU A 42 -6.55 -3.33 -1.34
N ARG A 43 -7.17 -4.06 -2.20
CA ARG A 43 -6.76 -4.12 -3.59
C ARG A 43 -7.94 -3.84 -4.47
N LYS A 44 -7.76 -2.97 -5.43
CA LYS A 44 -8.79 -2.63 -6.38
C LYS A 44 -8.24 -2.79 -7.78
N GLU A 45 -8.89 -3.60 -8.56
CA GLU A 45 -8.46 -3.81 -9.93
C GLU A 45 -9.49 -3.24 -10.87
N ASN A 46 -9.05 -2.51 -11.88
CA ASN A 46 -9.93 -1.91 -12.86
C ASN A 46 -9.77 -2.65 -14.17
N PHE A 47 -10.90 -2.94 -14.80
CA PHE A 47 -10.88 -3.64 -16.07
C PHE A 47 -11.58 -2.81 -17.11
N ASN A 48 -10.92 -2.56 -18.23
CA ASN A 48 -11.64 -2.02 -19.36
C ASN A 48 -11.69 -3.14 -20.40
N PRO A 49 -12.51 -2.99 -21.42
CA PRO A 49 -12.68 -4.10 -22.38
C PRO A 49 -11.39 -4.58 -23.00
N GLU A 50 -10.50 -3.67 -23.28
CA GLU A 50 -9.24 -4.04 -23.89
C GLU A 50 -8.40 -4.86 -22.97
N ASP A 51 -8.44 -4.53 -21.70
CA ASP A 51 -7.67 -5.26 -20.71
C ASP A 51 -8.16 -6.68 -20.59
N LEU A 52 -9.44 -6.88 -20.75
CA LEU A 52 -9.97 -8.22 -20.63
C LEU A 52 -9.44 -9.14 -21.71
N LEU A 53 -9.11 -8.58 -22.84
CA LEU A 53 -8.58 -9.37 -23.91
C LEU A 53 -7.14 -9.75 -23.70
N GLU A 54 -6.40 -8.89 -23.03
CA GLU A 54 -4.99 -9.12 -22.85
C GLU A 54 -4.59 -9.70 -21.54
N ARG A 55 -5.45 -9.60 -20.59
CA ARG A 55 -5.01 -9.86 -19.25
C ARG A 55 -4.63 -11.27 -18.94
N ASN A 56 -4.96 -12.18 -19.79
CA ASN A 56 -4.55 -13.52 -19.52
C ASN A 56 -3.07 -13.67 -19.66
N LEU A 57 -2.39 -12.64 -20.10
CA LEU A 57 -0.99 -12.73 -20.27
C LEU A 57 -0.27 -12.86 -18.96
N GLY A 58 -0.81 -12.28 -17.94
CA GLY A 58 -0.27 -12.49 -16.62
C GLY A 58 1.17 -12.28 -16.46
N LEU A 59 1.71 -11.38 -17.25
CA LEU A 59 3.09 -11.23 -17.22
C LEU A 59 3.60 -10.09 -16.53
N LEU A 60 2.83 -9.58 -15.67
CA LEU A 60 3.15 -8.34 -15.12
C LEU A 60 4.38 -8.34 -14.32
N SER A 61 4.62 -9.36 -13.65
CA SER A 61 5.67 -9.29 -12.66
C SER A 61 7.05 -9.21 -13.22
N GLU A 62 7.18 -9.42 -14.49
CA GLU A 62 8.51 -9.39 -15.03
C GLU A 62 9.19 -8.07 -14.97
N SER A 63 8.44 -7.01 -15.11
CA SER A 63 9.07 -5.72 -15.12
C SER A 63 9.14 -5.12 -13.74
N LEU A 64 8.68 -5.83 -12.73
CA LEU A 64 8.65 -5.30 -11.40
C LEU A 64 9.80 -5.85 -10.60
N LYS A 65 10.64 -4.98 -10.12
CA LYS A 65 11.76 -5.41 -9.31
C LYS A 65 11.31 -5.41 -7.87
N ILE A 66 11.21 -6.59 -7.33
CA ILE A 66 10.65 -6.77 -5.99
C ILE A 66 11.43 -6.00 -4.94
N GLN A 67 12.74 -5.99 -5.05
CA GLN A 67 13.53 -5.29 -4.06
C GLN A 67 13.26 -3.78 -4.09
N VAL A 68 13.13 -3.24 -5.27
CA VAL A 68 12.84 -1.82 -5.41
C VAL A 68 11.47 -1.51 -4.83
N LEU A 69 10.50 -2.39 -5.08
CA LEU A 69 9.18 -2.21 -4.52
C LEU A 69 9.24 -2.22 -3.00
N LYS A 70 9.93 -3.19 -2.43
CA LYS A 70 10.04 -3.28 -0.98
C LYS A 70 10.64 -2.00 -0.41
N ASP A 71 11.71 -1.54 -1.00
CA ASP A 71 12.40 -0.35 -0.50
C ASP A 71 11.50 0.87 -0.57
N ARG A 72 10.76 1.00 -1.64
CA ARG A 72 9.88 2.14 -1.79
C ARG A 72 8.72 2.11 -0.82
N VAL A 73 8.15 0.93 -0.63
CA VAL A 73 7.03 0.78 0.29
C VAL A 73 7.49 1.04 1.72
N LEU A 74 8.61 0.45 2.10
CA LEU A 74 9.11 0.64 3.45
C LEU A 74 9.47 2.10 3.70
N GLY A 75 10.04 2.75 2.69
CA GLY A 75 10.34 4.16 2.80
C GLY A 75 9.09 5.01 2.97
N ALA A 76 8.04 4.66 2.26
CA ALA A 76 6.80 5.41 2.35
C ALA A 76 6.12 5.21 3.69
N LEU A 77 6.31 4.05 4.30
CA LEU A 77 5.68 3.76 5.58
C LEU A 77 6.43 4.37 6.75
N LYS A 78 7.67 4.77 6.51
CA LYS A 78 8.49 5.27 7.59
C LYS A 78 7.87 6.51 8.20
N GLY A 79 7.69 6.48 9.49
CA GLY A 79 7.11 7.62 10.19
C GLY A 79 5.63 7.82 10.00
N LEU A 80 4.95 6.87 9.38
CA LEU A 80 3.53 7.01 9.14
C LEU A 80 2.77 6.32 10.27
N GLU A 81 2.32 7.10 11.22
CA GLU A 81 1.61 6.55 12.36
C GLU A 81 0.18 6.18 11.99
N PHE A 82 -0.52 7.11 11.37
CA PHE A 82 -1.89 6.87 10.92
C PHE A 82 -2.01 7.39 9.51
N GLY A 83 -2.53 6.59 8.62
CA GLY A 83 -2.72 7.05 7.27
C GLY A 83 -2.76 5.90 6.30
N GLN A 84 -2.36 6.18 5.09
CA GLN A 84 -2.37 5.13 4.10
C GLN A 84 -1.33 5.39 3.02
N ILE A 85 -0.91 4.32 2.41
CA ILE A 85 -0.03 4.35 1.25
C ILE A 85 -0.83 3.76 0.11
N VAL A 86 -0.85 4.45 -1.01
CA VAL A 86 -1.56 3.97 -2.19
C VAL A 86 -0.53 3.66 -3.28
N LEU A 87 -0.55 2.44 -3.75
CA LEU A 87 0.31 2.00 -4.83
C LEU A 87 -0.55 1.94 -6.08
N VAL A 88 -0.18 2.68 -7.10
CA VAL A 88 -0.96 2.74 -8.33
C VAL A 88 -0.24 1.98 -9.42
N PHE A 89 -0.97 1.09 -10.09
CA PHE A 89 -0.41 0.24 -11.12
C PHE A 89 -1.09 0.47 -12.45
N LYS A 90 -0.31 0.46 -13.51
CA LYS A 90 -0.82 0.51 -14.87
C LYS A 90 -0.01 -0.48 -15.70
N LYS A 91 -0.72 -1.38 -16.35
CA LYS A 91 -0.09 -2.41 -17.18
C LYS A 91 0.97 -3.18 -16.43
N GLY A 92 0.65 -3.51 -15.19
CA GLY A 92 1.55 -4.29 -14.35
C GLY A 92 2.73 -3.54 -13.79
N ARG A 93 2.78 -2.25 -13.97
CA ARG A 93 3.89 -1.46 -13.48
C ARG A 93 3.44 -0.52 -12.38
N LEU A 94 4.27 -0.41 -11.38
CA LEU A 94 4.01 0.55 -10.31
C LEU A 94 4.34 1.93 -10.85
N THR A 95 3.33 2.78 -11.01
CA THR A 95 3.54 4.09 -11.60
C THR A 95 3.55 5.21 -10.59
N GLN A 96 3.02 4.96 -9.39
CA GLN A 96 2.89 6.03 -8.44
C GLN A 96 2.73 5.46 -7.03
N ILE A 97 3.32 6.13 -6.08
CA ILE A 97 3.10 5.82 -4.67
C ILE A 97 2.67 7.10 -4.00
N GLU A 98 1.52 7.07 -3.36
CA GLU A 98 1.01 8.22 -2.65
C GLU A 98 1.00 7.93 -1.18
N ARG A 99 1.36 8.91 -0.39
CA ARG A 99 1.37 8.78 1.05
C ARG A 99 0.41 9.81 1.61
N LEU A 100 -0.57 9.33 2.36
CA LEU A 100 -1.54 10.20 2.98
C LEU A 100 -1.41 10.02 4.48
N GLN A 101 -0.94 11.05 5.14
CA GLN A 101 -0.77 11.00 6.57
C GLN A 101 -1.97 11.64 7.24
N LYS A 102 -2.51 10.97 8.24
CA LYS A 102 -3.63 11.48 8.98
C LYS A 102 -3.20 11.76 10.39
N GLU A 103 -3.77 12.78 10.97
CA GLU A 103 -3.47 13.11 12.33
C GLU A 103 -4.63 12.70 13.18
N ARG A 104 -4.30 12.25 14.37
CA ARG A 104 -5.32 11.82 15.27
C ARG A 104 -5.48 12.87 16.33
N PHE A 105 -6.68 13.37 16.45
CA PHE A 105 -6.95 14.46 17.38
C PHE A 105 -7.86 14.05 18.52
N SER A 106 -7.67 12.87 19.01
CA SER A 106 -8.56 12.40 20.04
C SER A 106 -8.53 13.33 21.26
N ASP A 107 -7.38 13.86 21.58
CA ASP A 107 -7.30 14.76 22.69
C ASP A 107 -7.92 16.10 22.35
N LEU A 108 -7.78 16.50 21.13
CA LEU A 108 -8.31 17.77 20.71
C LEU A 108 -9.78 17.71 20.45
N GLN A 109 -10.30 16.54 20.24
CA GLN A 109 -11.69 16.43 19.96
C GLN A 109 -12.55 17.00 21.03
N GLY A 110 -12.22 16.73 22.25
CA GLY A 110 -12.96 17.27 23.34
C GLY A 110 -12.96 18.75 23.31
N MET A 111 -11.82 19.30 22.99
CA MET A 111 -11.69 20.73 22.95
C MET A 111 -12.37 21.32 21.76
N SER A 112 -12.14 20.71 20.64
CA SER A 112 -12.69 21.31 19.48
C SER A 112 -14.20 21.21 19.50
N GLY A 113 -14.72 20.17 20.04
CA GLY A 113 -16.13 20.07 20.13
C GLY A 113 -16.68 21.20 20.96
N ASP A 114 -15.94 21.60 21.92
CA ASP A 114 -16.36 22.67 22.73
C ASP A 114 -16.22 23.96 22.06
N GLY A 115 -15.13 24.11 21.46
CA GLY A 115 -14.78 25.39 20.95
C GLY A 115 -15.53 25.76 19.74
N ILE A 116 -16.15 24.86 19.22
CA ILE A 116 -16.83 25.20 18.02
C ILE A 116 -18.30 25.19 18.21
#